data_b075026bcc34107595ee0da16a7d67a2
#
_entry.id   b075026bcc34107595ee0da16a7d67a2
#
_cell.length_a   1.000
_cell.length_b   1.000
_cell.length_c   1.000
_cell.angle_alpha   90.00
_cell.angle_beta   90.00
_cell.angle_gamma   90.00
#
_symmetry.space_group_name_H-M   'P 1'
#
loop_
_entity.id
_entity.type
_entity.pdbx_description
1 polymer ?
#
loop_
_entity_poly.entity_id
_entity_poly.type
_entity_poly.pdbx_seq_one_letter_code
_entity_poly.pdbx_strand_id
1 'polypeptide(L)'
;MLITTPDTQQLVFTGDEQHCTVNAGDYRLALFSAPLHFKLYRNDIVVQESATDGHFVRQHRLPPFAKTDAGWIVCLELGDDESIYGLGEKWGKLDKRGQLVRSYNHDALGVNTEKSYKNTPYAWSPEGWNLFVHTPTPVTHGVGYAPWSQRAYVCVVEDTLLDMFLYHCDSPAKSIHTYISLTGFAPVPPKWSLGVILSKAYYKDSQELLAVAREVREKNMPCDVITLDGRAWQDTDTRFAFEWDPTRYADPKPVLDELKAMDFKICVWEYPMISVKNPLYAKAAEKGWLIKDKRTGEAYRYEWDLSPFGEVLTPLPDSGILDFTHPDAYEFWKESHKPLFELGVDMIKADFGEQLEDDNMLSYSGDSGDRLHNVYSMLYNRCVYEAAEKYCKTGPFLFSRSAWTGSQRFPAQWGGDPQADWHGLAASIRGSLSWGMSGGPFFATDIGGFYKDTRDAELYVRWAQASVFSAHMRLHGIGPREPWSYGEAASDAVFNALKLRYRLLPYLEKATQQASETGLPVQRSMALAFPNDPLARQFEQQFMCGESLIVVPCIVPGGKVKFYLPEGDWVRFNAASTSPTDEDTYQGGKYYEQILGLNELAVFVRKGEQVVLGPEVEHTEMDMSATTMWP
;
A
#
# COMPACT_ATOMS: atom_id res chain seq x y z
N MET A 1 15.83 2.56 6.35
CA MET A 1 14.65 1.84 6.87
C MET A 1 14.34 2.28 8.30
N LEU A 2 15.21 2.09 9.27
CA LEU A 2 15.00 2.59 10.64
C LEU A 2 15.12 4.11 10.72
N ILE A 3 14.30 4.74 11.58
CA ILE A 3 14.37 6.18 11.88
C ILE A 3 15.03 6.44 13.24
N THR A 4 15.09 5.40 14.08
CA THR A 4 15.73 5.46 15.41
C THR A 4 16.79 4.39 15.50
N THR A 5 17.93 4.72 16.11
CA THR A 5 18.84 3.70 16.57
C THR A 5 18.20 3.07 17.80
N PRO A 6 17.96 1.74 17.82
CA PRO A 6 17.47 1.08 19.01
C PRO A 6 18.41 1.37 20.18
N ASP A 7 17.85 1.58 21.38
CA ASP A 7 18.64 1.75 22.59
C ASP A 7 19.51 0.52 22.78
N THR A 8 20.81 0.70 22.59
CA THR A 8 21.79 -0.35 22.82
C THR A 8 22.19 -0.33 24.29
N GLN A 9 21.54 -1.14 25.10
CA GLN A 9 22.07 -1.45 26.44
C GLN A 9 23.27 -2.37 26.30
N GLN A 10 24.28 -2.14 27.11
CA GLN A 10 25.36 -3.10 27.22
C GLN A 10 24.84 -4.38 27.88
N LEU A 11 24.57 -5.39 27.05
CA LEU A 11 24.02 -6.65 27.49
C LEU A 11 25.15 -7.49 28.11
N VAL A 12 24.90 -8.04 29.29
CA VAL A 12 25.82 -8.95 29.97
C VAL A 12 25.30 -10.36 29.77
N PHE A 13 26.08 -11.16 29.04
CA PHE A 13 25.84 -12.59 28.91
C PHE A 13 26.38 -13.33 30.15
N THR A 14 25.57 -14.23 30.68
CA THR A 14 25.91 -15.10 31.80
C THR A 14 25.73 -16.54 31.38
N GLY A 15 26.68 -17.42 31.75
CA GLY A 15 26.65 -18.84 31.40
C GLY A 15 28.01 -19.35 30.89
N ASP A 16 27.96 -20.41 30.09
CA ASP A 16 29.13 -21.11 29.54
C ASP A 16 29.03 -21.24 28.01
N GLU A 17 29.93 -22.02 27.39
CA GLU A 17 29.96 -22.22 25.92
C GLU A 17 28.77 -23.01 25.39
N GLN A 18 28.03 -23.73 26.23
CA GLN A 18 26.87 -24.56 25.81
C GLN A 18 25.54 -23.84 26.01
N HIS A 19 25.46 -22.99 27.03
CA HIS A 19 24.26 -22.25 27.36
C HIS A 19 24.61 -20.89 27.96
N CYS A 20 24.10 -19.84 27.35
CA CYS A 20 24.21 -18.49 27.90
C CYS A 20 22.86 -17.76 27.90
N THR A 21 22.73 -16.84 28.84
CA THR A 21 21.53 -16.00 28.97
C THR A 21 21.90 -14.54 29.00
N VAL A 22 20.99 -13.71 28.53
CA VAL A 22 21.05 -12.26 28.64
C VAL A 22 19.69 -11.72 29.06
N ASN A 23 19.70 -10.79 30.02
CA ASN A 23 18.49 -10.13 30.50
C ASN A 23 18.46 -8.68 30.05
N ALA A 24 17.27 -8.22 29.62
CA ALA A 24 17.02 -6.84 29.21
C ALA A 24 15.58 -6.44 29.61
N GLY A 25 15.45 -5.73 30.74
CA GLY A 25 14.13 -5.39 31.30
C GLY A 25 13.30 -6.64 31.57
N ASP A 26 12.09 -6.70 31.01
CA ASP A 26 11.18 -7.84 31.16
C ASP A 26 11.56 -9.05 30.30
N TYR A 27 12.56 -8.91 29.43
CA TYR A 27 13.00 -9.97 28.52
C TYR A 27 14.22 -10.70 29.03
N ARG A 28 14.23 -12.01 28.78
CA ARG A 28 15.38 -12.89 28.94
C ARG A 28 15.55 -13.72 27.68
N LEU A 29 16.71 -13.62 27.04
CA LEU A 29 17.11 -14.45 25.92
C LEU A 29 18.05 -15.54 26.42
N ALA A 30 17.69 -16.81 26.20
CA ALA A 30 18.55 -17.96 26.44
C ALA A 30 19.03 -18.51 25.08
N LEU A 31 20.35 -18.66 24.95
CA LEU A 31 21.04 -19.19 23.78
C LEU A 31 21.66 -20.53 24.10
N PHE A 32 21.54 -21.48 23.19
CA PHE A 32 22.10 -22.83 23.28
C PHE A 32 22.96 -23.09 22.04
N SER A 33 24.13 -23.71 22.21
CA SER A 33 25.10 -23.84 21.11
C SER A 33 25.01 -25.15 20.32
N ALA A 34 24.40 -26.20 20.87
CA ALA A 34 24.41 -27.53 20.27
C ALA A 34 23.03 -28.22 20.23
N PRO A 35 22.25 -28.05 19.17
CA PRO A 35 22.40 -27.11 18.03
C PRO A 35 22.20 -25.66 18.46
N LEU A 36 22.66 -24.71 17.65
CA LEU A 36 22.37 -23.28 17.90
C LEU A 36 20.87 -23.06 17.85
N HIS A 37 20.29 -22.66 18.97
CA HIS A 37 18.86 -22.28 19.08
C HIS A 37 18.65 -21.30 20.23
N PHE A 38 17.51 -20.69 20.32
CA PHE A 38 17.18 -19.74 21.38
C PHE A 38 15.80 -19.97 21.98
N LYS A 39 15.59 -19.44 23.19
CA LYS A 39 14.31 -19.19 23.80
C LYS A 39 14.22 -17.74 24.26
N LEU A 40 13.19 -17.04 23.83
CA LEU A 40 12.88 -15.68 24.26
C LEU A 40 11.77 -15.75 25.31
N TYR A 41 12.04 -15.18 26.47
CA TYR A 41 11.08 -15.07 27.57
C TYR A 41 10.69 -13.62 27.78
N ARG A 42 9.44 -13.39 28.16
CA ARG A 42 8.96 -12.14 28.76
C ARG A 42 8.27 -12.47 30.08
N ASN A 43 8.73 -11.87 31.19
CA ASN A 43 8.25 -12.18 32.56
C ASN A 43 8.28 -13.70 32.84
N ASP A 44 9.37 -14.39 32.49
CA ASP A 44 9.61 -15.84 32.63
C ASP A 44 8.68 -16.76 31.82
N ILE A 45 7.80 -16.21 30.98
CA ILE A 45 6.99 -16.98 30.02
C ILE A 45 7.72 -17.01 28.69
N VAL A 46 7.84 -18.19 28.07
CA VAL A 46 8.37 -18.31 26.70
C VAL A 46 7.38 -17.66 25.75
N VAL A 47 7.83 -16.62 25.03
CA VAL A 47 7.02 -15.88 24.06
C VAL A 47 7.37 -16.22 22.62
N GLN A 48 8.58 -16.75 22.38
CA GLN A 48 8.99 -17.34 21.12
C GLN A 48 10.25 -18.18 21.31
N GLU A 49 10.42 -19.21 20.50
CA GLU A 49 11.64 -20.03 20.49
C GLU A 49 11.96 -20.54 19.08
N SER A 50 13.20 -21.02 18.92
CA SER A 50 13.58 -21.71 17.70
C SER A 50 12.85 -23.04 17.57
N ALA A 51 12.36 -23.36 16.37
CA ALA A 51 11.84 -24.68 16.07
C ALA A 51 12.97 -25.70 16.12
N THR A 52 12.84 -26.67 17.03
CA THR A 52 13.84 -27.73 17.27
C THR A 52 13.27 -29.11 16.94
N ASP A 53 12.54 -29.24 15.83
CA ASP A 53 11.91 -30.50 15.46
C ASP A 53 12.96 -31.60 15.32
N GLY A 54 12.91 -32.55 16.24
CA GLY A 54 13.79 -33.72 16.29
C GLY A 54 13.37 -34.85 15.35
N HIS A 55 12.20 -34.73 14.72
CA HIS A 55 11.70 -35.77 13.82
C HIS A 55 12.32 -35.69 12.44
N PHE A 56 12.69 -36.86 11.93
CA PHE A 56 13.17 -36.99 10.57
C PHE A 56 11.99 -37.20 9.62
N VAL A 57 11.90 -36.36 8.59
CA VAL A 57 11.20 -36.75 7.38
C VAL A 57 12.25 -37.30 6.42
N ARG A 58 12.54 -38.58 6.53
CA ARG A 58 13.57 -39.33 5.79
C ARG A 58 14.97 -38.70 5.94
N GLN A 59 15.37 -37.79 5.05
CA GLN A 59 16.72 -37.20 5.03
C GLN A 59 16.74 -35.69 5.25
N HIS A 60 15.59 -35.08 5.49
CA HIS A 60 15.49 -33.62 5.64
C HIS A 60 15.16 -33.24 7.07
N ARG A 61 15.97 -32.37 7.64
CA ARG A 61 15.77 -31.75 8.95
C ARG A 61 16.00 -30.25 8.78
N LEU A 62 15.03 -29.44 9.21
CA LEU A 62 15.22 -28.00 9.28
C LEU A 62 16.08 -27.66 10.51
N PRO A 63 17.23 -26.99 10.32
CA PRO A 63 18.01 -26.51 11.45
C PRO A 63 17.30 -25.29 12.07
N PRO A 64 17.38 -25.09 13.41
CA PRO A 64 16.89 -23.87 14.05
C PRO A 64 17.52 -22.60 13.47
N PHE A 65 18.82 -22.66 13.21
CA PHE A 65 19.60 -21.67 12.47
C PHE A 65 20.56 -22.36 11.52
N ALA A 66 20.71 -21.82 10.32
CA ALA A 66 21.77 -22.20 9.41
C ALA A 66 22.30 -20.97 8.66
N LYS A 67 23.63 -20.88 8.55
CA LYS A 67 24.30 -19.97 7.63
C LYS A 67 24.69 -20.74 6.39
N THR A 68 24.38 -20.17 5.24
CA THR A 68 24.75 -20.67 3.90
C THR A 68 25.58 -19.63 3.17
N ASP A 69 26.13 -19.97 2.02
CA ASP A 69 26.83 -18.99 1.17
C ASP A 69 25.88 -17.91 0.64
N ALA A 70 24.58 -18.23 0.51
CA ALA A 70 23.54 -17.29 0.04
C ALA A 70 22.85 -16.47 1.15
N GLY A 71 23.11 -16.78 2.43
CA GLY A 71 22.48 -16.07 3.53
C GLY A 71 22.13 -16.95 4.72
N TRP A 72 20.99 -16.67 5.37
CA TRP A 72 20.59 -17.31 6.62
C TRP A 72 19.24 -18.02 6.51
N ILE A 73 19.10 -19.11 7.26
CA ILE A 73 17.82 -19.77 7.55
C ILE A 73 17.55 -19.64 9.03
N VAL A 74 16.36 -19.19 9.39
CA VAL A 74 15.88 -19.09 10.77
C VAL A 74 14.54 -19.80 10.86
N CYS A 75 14.41 -20.75 11.80
CA CYS A 75 13.18 -21.48 12.03
C CYS A 75 12.64 -21.16 13.43
N LEU A 76 11.44 -20.60 13.50
CA LEU A 76 10.73 -20.28 14.73
C LEU A 76 9.61 -21.29 14.95
N GLU A 77 9.33 -21.63 16.20
CA GLU A 77 8.20 -22.49 16.56
C GLU A 77 6.90 -21.82 16.15
N LEU A 78 5.96 -22.60 15.62
CA LEU A 78 4.65 -22.15 15.18
C LEU A 78 3.58 -23.09 15.71
N GLY A 79 2.63 -22.56 16.50
CA GLY A 79 1.50 -23.32 17.05
C GLY A 79 0.61 -23.93 15.94
N ASP A 80 -0.10 -25.02 16.24
CA ASP A 80 -0.83 -25.79 15.23
C ASP A 80 -1.93 -25.00 14.50
N ASP A 81 -2.64 -24.10 15.19
CA ASP A 81 -3.72 -23.26 14.64
C ASP A 81 -3.34 -21.75 14.64
N GLU A 82 -2.06 -21.46 14.79
CA GLU A 82 -1.58 -20.08 14.89
C GLU A 82 -1.61 -19.38 13.52
N SER A 83 -2.29 -18.25 13.47
CA SER A 83 -2.35 -17.36 12.30
C SER A 83 -1.16 -16.40 12.26
N ILE A 84 -0.70 -16.05 11.07
CA ILE A 84 0.36 -15.06 10.85
C ILE A 84 -0.11 -14.02 9.85
N TYR A 85 0.13 -12.75 10.16
CA TYR A 85 -0.25 -11.60 9.35
C TYR A 85 0.96 -10.71 9.02
N GLY A 86 0.77 -9.76 8.10
CA GLY A 86 1.84 -8.88 7.63
C GLY A 86 2.42 -9.28 6.28
N LEU A 87 3.73 -9.13 6.10
CA LEU A 87 4.52 -9.46 4.91
C LEU A 87 4.20 -8.62 3.66
N GLY A 88 3.68 -7.40 3.87
CA GLY A 88 3.42 -6.46 2.79
C GLY A 88 2.06 -6.64 2.11
N GLU A 89 1.92 -6.04 0.94
CA GLU A 89 0.74 -6.16 0.08
C GLU A 89 0.69 -7.56 -0.54
N LYS A 90 -0.38 -8.30 -0.28
CA LYS A 90 -0.60 -9.63 -0.87
C LYS A 90 -2.08 -9.80 -1.22
N TRP A 91 -2.35 -10.39 -2.38
CA TRP A 91 -3.68 -10.49 -2.99
C TRP A 91 -4.48 -11.71 -2.53
N GLY A 92 -3.77 -12.73 -2.02
CA GLY A 92 -4.35 -13.96 -1.49
C GLY A 92 -4.87 -13.81 -0.06
N LYS A 93 -4.97 -14.93 0.65
CA LYS A 93 -5.44 -14.94 2.03
C LYS A 93 -4.63 -14.02 2.95
N LEU A 94 -5.32 -13.35 3.86
CA LEU A 94 -4.69 -12.46 4.84
C LEU A 94 -3.86 -13.26 5.85
N ASP A 95 -4.39 -14.39 6.34
CA ASP A 95 -3.61 -15.33 7.12
C ASP A 95 -2.59 -16.03 6.22
N LYS A 96 -1.32 -15.91 6.58
CA LYS A 96 -0.20 -16.45 5.80
C LYS A 96 0.09 -17.91 6.12
N ARG A 97 -0.60 -18.53 7.09
CA ARG A 97 -0.42 -19.94 7.40
C ARG A 97 -0.64 -20.83 6.18
N GLY A 98 0.27 -21.77 5.97
CA GLY A 98 0.29 -22.66 4.81
C GLY A 98 0.90 -22.06 3.54
N GLN A 99 1.31 -20.79 3.57
CA GLN A 99 1.84 -20.07 2.40
C GLN A 99 3.37 -20.00 2.40
N LEU A 100 3.92 -19.92 1.19
CA LEU A 100 5.28 -19.48 0.91
C LEU A 100 5.18 -18.06 0.37
N VAL A 101 5.75 -17.09 1.08
CA VAL A 101 5.66 -15.66 0.75
C VAL A 101 7.06 -15.11 0.56
N ARG A 102 7.30 -14.44 -0.58
CA ARG A 102 8.56 -13.75 -0.82
C ARG A 102 8.38 -12.24 -0.65
N SER A 103 9.16 -11.64 0.25
CA SER A 103 9.28 -10.19 0.38
C SER A 103 10.28 -9.70 -0.69
N TYR A 104 9.75 -9.39 -1.86
CA TYR A 104 10.46 -8.89 -3.03
C TYR A 104 9.46 -8.09 -3.89
N ASN A 105 9.80 -6.86 -4.25
CA ASN A 105 8.93 -6.00 -5.05
C ASN A 105 8.93 -6.44 -6.51
N HIS A 106 7.76 -6.48 -7.12
CA HIS A 106 7.61 -6.83 -8.53
C HIS A 106 6.72 -5.82 -9.23
N ASP A 107 7.01 -5.52 -10.48
CA ASP A 107 6.01 -5.02 -11.41
C ASP A 107 5.04 -6.17 -11.70
N ALA A 108 3.99 -6.28 -10.90
CA ALA A 108 3.17 -7.49 -10.83
C ALA A 108 2.21 -7.65 -12.01
N LEU A 109 1.95 -6.57 -12.76
CA LEU A 109 1.05 -6.56 -13.94
C LEU A 109 -0.31 -7.20 -13.65
N GLY A 110 -0.87 -6.89 -12.49
CA GLY A 110 -2.13 -7.44 -12.01
C GLY A 110 -2.11 -7.81 -10.54
N VAL A 111 -3.21 -8.40 -10.05
CA VAL A 111 -3.41 -8.76 -8.63
C VAL A 111 -3.83 -10.22 -8.45
N ASN A 112 -3.29 -11.11 -9.26
CA ASN A 112 -3.73 -12.51 -9.35
C ASN A 112 -2.63 -13.54 -9.09
N THR A 113 -1.42 -13.11 -8.69
CA THR A 113 -0.30 -13.99 -8.36
C THR A 113 0.25 -13.64 -6.97
N GLU A 114 1.32 -14.31 -6.55
CA GLU A 114 2.04 -13.97 -5.31
C GLU A 114 2.83 -12.65 -5.45
N LYS A 115 3.17 -12.24 -6.66
CA LYS A 115 3.91 -11.02 -6.95
C LYS A 115 3.10 -9.78 -6.56
N SER A 116 3.76 -8.81 -5.95
CA SER A 116 3.15 -7.54 -5.53
C SER A 116 4.16 -6.40 -5.57
N TYR A 117 3.65 -5.18 -5.64
CA TYR A 117 4.45 -3.96 -5.80
C TYR A 117 5.12 -3.49 -4.49
N LYS A 118 4.57 -3.89 -3.34
CA LYS A 118 4.98 -3.42 -2.01
C LYS A 118 5.14 -4.57 -1.04
N ASN A 119 6.33 -4.71 -0.50
CA ASN A 119 6.62 -5.76 0.45
C ASN A 119 7.30 -5.20 1.71
N THR A 120 7.22 -5.95 2.78
CA THR A 120 7.98 -5.70 4.00
C THR A 120 8.21 -7.03 4.73
N PRO A 121 9.42 -7.32 5.16
CA PRO A 121 9.73 -8.55 5.91
C PRO A 121 9.33 -8.41 7.40
N TYR A 122 8.11 -7.95 7.64
CA TYR A 122 7.49 -7.82 8.95
C TYR A 122 6.27 -8.71 9.07
N ALA A 123 6.25 -9.58 10.08
CA ALA A 123 5.17 -10.49 10.40
C ALA A 123 4.81 -10.40 11.88
N TRP A 124 3.54 -10.66 12.19
CA TRP A 124 3.06 -10.72 13.56
C TRP A 124 2.03 -11.83 13.75
N SER A 125 1.97 -12.36 14.96
CA SER A 125 1.01 -13.36 15.41
C SER A 125 -0.02 -12.73 16.36
N PRO A 126 -1.31 -13.14 16.32
CA PRO A 126 -2.27 -12.83 17.37
C PRO A 126 -1.84 -13.32 18.77
N GLU A 127 -0.96 -14.32 18.84
CA GLU A 127 -0.36 -14.79 20.10
C GLU A 127 0.66 -13.82 20.69
N GLY A 128 0.95 -12.71 19.97
CA GLY A 128 1.69 -11.55 20.45
C GLY A 128 3.12 -11.43 19.97
N TRP A 129 3.77 -12.47 19.44
CA TRP A 129 5.12 -12.34 18.92
C TRP A 129 5.16 -11.64 17.55
N ASN A 130 6.25 -10.97 17.29
CA ASN A 130 6.51 -10.20 16.08
C ASN A 130 7.91 -10.48 15.58
N LEU A 131 8.07 -10.56 14.27
CA LEU A 131 9.35 -10.66 13.59
C LEU A 131 9.47 -9.55 12.55
N PHE A 132 10.53 -8.75 12.63
CA PHE A 132 10.95 -7.85 11.57
C PHE A 132 12.39 -8.17 11.17
N VAL A 133 12.61 -8.55 9.92
CA VAL A 133 13.95 -8.77 9.36
C VAL A 133 14.44 -7.47 8.73
N HIS A 134 15.46 -6.85 9.34
CA HIS A 134 15.99 -5.57 8.89
C HIS A 134 17.04 -5.77 7.80
N THR A 135 16.59 -6.02 6.59
CA THR A 135 17.44 -6.21 5.41
C THR A 135 16.87 -5.50 4.19
N PRO A 136 17.70 -5.01 3.26
CA PRO A 136 17.26 -4.54 1.94
C PRO A 136 17.02 -5.68 0.95
N THR A 137 17.54 -6.88 1.24
CA THR A 137 17.54 -8.03 0.33
C THR A 137 16.24 -8.83 0.41
N PRO A 138 15.99 -9.72 -0.54
CA PRO A 138 14.82 -10.59 -0.49
C PRO A 138 14.79 -11.48 0.76
N VAL A 139 13.58 -11.70 1.26
CA VAL A 139 13.31 -12.64 2.35
C VAL A 139 12.19 -13.58 1.94
N THR A 140 12.41 -14.89 2.06
CA THR A 140 11.37 -15.88 1.78
C THR A 140 10.85 -16.44 3.10
N HIS A 141 9.53 -16.42 3.28
CA HIS A 141 8.84 -16.84 4.50
C HIS A 141 7.99 -18.07 4.21
N GLY A 142 8.32 -19.21 4.81
CA GLY A 142 7.51 -20.43 4.82
C GLY A 142 6.71 -20.50 6.11
N VAL A 143 5.44 -20.11 6.10
CA VAL A 143 4.60 -20.00 7.30
C VAL A 143 3.82 -21.30 7.49
N GLY A 144 4.31 -22.22 8.28
CA GLY A 144 3.69 -23.56 8.36
C GLY A 144 3.52 -24.18 6.97
N TYR A 145 4.45 -23.89 6.07
CA TYR A 145 4.41 -24.33 4.68
C TYR A 145 4.73 -25.83 4.60
N ALA A 146 3.73 -26.65 4.26
CA ALA A 146 3.80 -28.10 4.35
C ALA A 146 5.04 -28.74 3.68
N PRO A 147 5.54 -28.26 2.51
CA PRO A 147 6.75 -28.82 1.92
C PRO A 147 8.01 -28.63 2.76
N TRP A 148 8.04 -27.65 3.68
CA TRP A 148 9.16 -27.40 4.61
C TRP A 148 8.83 -27.93 6.00
N SER A 149 7.86 -27.32 6.69
CA SER A 149 7.36 -27.76 7.99
C SER A 149 6.02 -27.10 8.32
N GLN A 150 5.04 -27.88 8.76
CA GLN A 150 3.77 -27.34 9.24
C GLN A 150 3.86 -26.72 10.64
N ARG A 151 4.96 -27.01 11.37
CA ARG A 151 5.19 -26.60 12.76
C ARG A 151 6.19 -25.45 12.91
N ALA A 152 6.68 -24.92 11.80
CA ALA A 152 7.67 -23.85 11.84
C ALA A 152 7.28 -22.68 10.94
N TYR A 153 7.61 -21.49 11.43
CA TYR A 153 7.79 -20.31 10.61
C TYR A 153 9.25 -20.29 10.15
N VAL A 154 9.49 -20.54 8.88
CA VAL A 154 10.83 -20.60 8.28
C VAL A 154 11.11 -19.30 7.53
N CYS A 155 12.19 -18.63 7.88
CA CYS A 155 12.65 -17.41 7.24
C CYS A 155 13.98 -17.67 6.54
N VAL A 156 14.03 -17.45 5.21
CA VAL A 156 15.27 -17.51 4.42
C VAL A 156 15.63 -16.08 4.04
N VAL A 157 16.75 -15.60 4.58
CA VAL A 157 17.25 -14.22 4.41
C VAL A 157 18.42 -14.24 3.45
N GLU A 158 18.28 -13.59 2.29
CA GLU A 158 19.31 -13.54 1.24
C GLU A 158 20.34 -12.43 1.53
N ASP A 159 20.88 -12.40 2.75
CA ASP A 159 21.90 -11.44 3.20
C ASP A 159 23.01 -12.14 3.98
N THR A 160 24.21 -11.61 3.90
CA THR A 160 25.36 -12.09 4.68
C THR A 160 25.25 -11.76 6.18
N LEU A 161 24.51 -10.70 6.51
CA LEU A 161 24.18 -10.30 7.87
C LEU A 161 22.76 -10.71 8.22
N LEU A 162 22.58 -11.31 9.39
CA LEU A 162 21.26 -11.53 9.98
C LEU A 162 21.00 -10.43 11.03
N ASP A 163 20.15 -9.48 10.66
CA ASP A 163 19.67 -8.43 11.55
C ASP A 163 18.14 -8.55 11.67
N MET A 164 17.64 -8.88 12.86
CA MET A 164 16.22 -9.10 13.09
C MET A 164 15.78 -8.59 14.45
N PHE A 165 14.56 -8.07 14.48
CA PHE A 165 13.83 -7.67 15.68
C PHE A 165 12.79 -8.72 16.01
N LEU A 166 12.92 -9.33 17.17
CA LEU A 166 11.94 -10.27 17.71
C LEU A 166 11.42 -9.72 19.03
N TYR A 167 10.12 -9.49 19.12
CA TYR A 167 9.51 -8.89 20.29
C TYR A 167 8.08 -9.39 20.50
N HIS A 168 7.52 -9.13 21.68
CA HIS A 168 6.16 -9.54 22.04
C HIS A 168 5.32 -8.33 22.44
N CYS A 169 4.07 -8.29 21.96
CA CYS A 169 3.08 -7.27 22.28
C CYS A 169 1.78 -7.90 22.74
N ASP A 170 1.06 -7.20 23.60
CA ASP A 170 -0.20 -7.70 24.20
C ASP A 170 -1.41 -7.55 23.27
N SER A 171 -1.23 -6.95 22.08
CA SER A 171 -2.28 -6.82 21.06
C SER A 171 -1.70 -6.55 19.67
N PRO A 172 -2.42 -6.90 18.58
CA PRO A 172 -2.03 -6.58 17.21
C PRO A 172 -1.85 -5.08 16.96
N ALA A 173 -2.68 -4.24 17.57
CA ALA A 173 -2.53 -2.78 17.49
C ALA A 173 -1.17 -2.32 18.05
N LYS A 174 -0.75 -2.87 19.19
CA LYS A 174 0.56 -2.59 19.78
C LYS A 174 1.70 -3.15 18.94
N SER A 175 1.50 -4.31 18.29
CA SER A 175 2.45 -4.91 17.34
C SER A 175 2.78 -3.97 16.20
N ILE A 176 1.76 -3.45 15.51
CA ILE A 176 1.92 -2.48 14.42
C ILE A 176 2.55 -1.18 14.95
N HIS A 177 2.06 -0.64 16.07
CA HIS A 177 2.60 0.59 16.65
C HIS A 177 4.09 0.46 16.98
N THR A 178 4.52 -0.67 17.54
CA THR A 178 5.93 -0.93 17.86
C THR A 178 6.79 -1.00 16.59
N TYR A 179 6.31 -1.70 15.55
CA TYR A 179 7.00 -1.76 14.26
C TYR A 179 7.19 -0.38 13.63
N ILE A 180 6.13 0.44 13.59
CA ILE A 180 6.24 1.78 13.00
C ILE A 180 7.01 2.77 13.88
N SER A 181 7.10 2.54 15.19
CA SER A 181 8.00 3.32 16.06
C SER A 181 9.47 3.14 15.67
N LEU A 182 9.83 2.00 15.09
CA LEU A 182 11.17 1.75 14.55
C LEU A 182 11.34 2.32 13.14
N THR A 183 10.30 2.24 12.31
CA THR A 183 10.39 2.50 10.85
C THR A 183 9.78 3.83 10.42
N GLY A 184 9.07 4.51 11.31
CA GLY A 184 8.48 5.85 11.15
C GLY A 184 6.98 5.85 10.96
N PHE A 185 6.34 6.87 11.53
CA PHE A 185 4.93 7.13 11.39
C PHE A 185 4.64 7.84 10.07
N ALA A 186 3.47 7.59 9.51
CA ALA A 186 2.98 8.34 8.36
C ALA A 186 2.48 9.72 8.81
N PRO A 187 2.83 10.81 8.10
CA PRO A 187 2.22 12.12 8.35
C PRO A 187 0.74 12.11 7.95
N VAL A 188 -0.04 13.03 8.54
CA VAL A 188 -1.45 13.22 8.17
C VAL A 188 -1.52 13.75 6.73
N PRO A 189 -2.21 13.07 5.81
CA PRO A 189 -2.38 13.56 4.45
C PRO A 189 -3.25 14.82 4.41
N PRO A 190 -3.04 15.73 3.45
CA PRO A 190 -3.86 16.93 3.32
C PRO A 190 -5.33 16.57 3.03
N LYS A 191 -6.27 17.33 3.58
CA LYS A 191 -7.72 17.08 3.50
C LYS A 191 -8.22 16.82 2.07
N TRP A 192 -7.77 17.61 1.10
CA TRP A 192 -8.18 17.47 -0.30
C TRP A 192 -7.82 16.09 -0.90
N SER A 193 -6.79 15.42 -0.38
CA SER A 193 -6.39 14.08 -0.84
C SER A 193 -7.39 12.99 -0.41
N LEU A 194 -8.23 13.27 0.58
CA LEU A 194 -9.31 12.38 1.04
C LEU A 194 -10.56 12.48 0.13
N GLY A 195 -10.66 13.51 -0.70
CA GLY A 195 -11.67 13.63 -1.74
C GLY A 195 -11.48 12.62 -2.86
N VAL A 196 -12.17 12.84 -3.96
CA VAL A 196 -12.12 11.95 -5.13
C VAL A 196 -11.01 12.40 -6.09
N ILE A 197 -10.24 11.43 -6.56
CA ILE A 197 -9.20 11.60 -7.58
C ILE A 197 -9.74 11.00 -8.88
N LEU A 198 -9.88 11.81 -9.92
CA LEU A 198 -10.26 11.36 -11.26
C LEU A 198 -9.03 11.30 -12.17
N SER A 199 -8.88 10.20 -12.86
CA SER A 199 -7.73 9.92 -13.69
C SER A 199 -8.07 8.90 -14.79
N LYS A 200 -7.33 8.96 -15.89
CA LYS A 200 -7.19 7.85 -16.83
C LYS A 200 -5.77 7.85 -17.41
N ALA A 201 -5.33 6.70 -17.91
CA ALA A 201 -3.96 6.53 -18.39
C ALA A 201 -3.60 7.42 -19.57
N TYR A 202 -4.59 7.92 -20.30
CA TYR A 202 -4.38 8.73 -21.49
C TYR A 202 -5.47 9.78 -21.69
N TYR A 203 -5.06 11.04 -21.77
CA TYR A 203 -5.82 12.13 -22.40
C TYR A 203 -5.10 12.50 -23.69
N LYS A 204 -5.84 12.62 -24.76
CA LYS A 204 -5.29 12.89 -26.10
C LYS A 204 -4.51 14.21 -26.13
N ASP A 205 -5.10 15.23 -25.53
CA ASP A 205 -4.54 16.60 -25.48
C ASP A 205 -5.17 17.39 -24.30
N SER A 206 -4.74 18.63 -24.16
CA SER A 206 -5.25 19.54 -23.14
C SER A 206 -6.74 19.87 -23.29
N GLN A 207 -7.27 19.82 -24.51
CA GLN A 207 -8.70 20.15 -24.77
C GLN A 207 -9.60 19.01 -24.26
N GLU A 208 -9.21 17.74 -24.46
CA GLU A 208 -9.94 16.60 -23.89
C GLU A 208 -9.91 16.67 -22.36
N LEU A 209 -8.76 16.95 -21.76
CA LEU A 209 -8.62 17.09 -20.31
C LEU A 209 -9.56 18.17 -19.77
N LEU A 210 -9.57 19.37 -20.37
CA LEU A 210 -10.43 20.47 -19.94
C LEU A 210 -11.90 20.17 -20.18
N ALA A 211 -12.26 19.46 -21.27
CA ALA A 211 -13.63 19.05 -21.52
C ALA A 211 -14.14 18.12 -20.40
N VAL A 212 -13.34 17.13 -19.99
CA VAL A 212 -13.68 16.25 -18.86
C VAL A 212 -13.81 17.05 -17.56
N ALA A 213 -12.90 17.97 -17.28
CA ALA A 213 -12.94 18.79 -16.08
C ALA A 213 -14.19 19.66 -15.99
N ARG A 214 -14.57 20.30 -17.11
CA ARG A 214 -15.81 21.08 -17.21
C ARG A 214 -17.05 20.20 -17.01
N GLU A 215 -17.08 19.02 -17.65
CA GLU A 215 -18.21 18.07 -17.52
C GLU A 215 -18.37 17.56 -16.08
N VAL A 216 -17.27 17.33 -15.34
CA VAL A 216 -17.30 17.01 -13.91
C VAL A 216 -18.05 18.09 -13.13
N ARG A 217 -17.74 19.37 -13.36
CA ARG A 217 -18.41 20.50 -12.66
C ARG A 217 -19.84 20.72 -13.14
N GLU A 218 -20.10 20.63 -14.45
CA GLU A 218 -21.45 20.76 -15.02
C GLU A 218 -22.43 19.70 -14.49
N LYS A 219 -21.93 18.50 -14.20
CA LYS A 219 -22.70 17.40 -13.62
C LYS A 219 -22.74 17.43 -12.08
N ASN A 220 -22.12 18.39 -11.43
CA ASN A 220 -21.96 18.46 -9.97
C ASN A 220 -21.36 17.16 -9.39
N MET A 221 -20.40 16.55 -10.10
CA MET A 221 -19.71 15.36 -9.64
C MET A 221 -18.71 15.74 -8.55
N PRO A 222 -18.81 15.18 -7.33
CA PRO A 222 -17.82 15.43 -6.30
C PRO A 222 -16.43 14.94 -6.71
N CYS A 223 -15.46 15.86 -6.77
CA CYS A 223 -14.08 15.55 -7.19
C CYS A 223 -13.12 16.68 -6.82
N ASP A 224 -11.99 16.33 -6.19
CA ASP A 224 -10.93 17.28 -5.80
C ASP A 224 -9.75 17.28 -6.75
N VAL A 225 -9.35 16.12 -7.28
CA VAL A 225 -8.08 15.97 -8.00
C VAL A 225 -8.30 15.47 -9.41
N ILE A 226 -7.62 16.12 -10.36
CA ILE A 226 -7.47 15.62 -11.72
C ILE A 226 -6.01 15.19 -11.94
N THR A 227 -5.81 13.98 -12.51
CA THR A 227 -4.47 13.42 -12.76
C THR A 227 -4.16 13.42 -14.24
N LEU A 228 -3.01 13.97 -14.60
CA LEU A 228 -2.36 13.79 -15.89
C LEU A 228 -1.37 12.63 -15.77
N ASP A 229 -1.79 11.45 -16.21
CA ASP A 229 -0.93 10.26 -16.21
C ASP A 229 0.18 10.35 -17.28
N GLY A 230 1.17 9.47 -17.27
CA GLY A 230 2.38 9.63 -18.07
C GLY A 230 2.17 9.89 -19.55
N ARG A 231 1.17 9.25 -20.14
CA ARG A 231 0.80 9.48 -21.55
C ARG A 231 -0.06 10.73 -21.76
N ALA A 232 -0.58 11.31 -20.69
CA ALA A 232 -1.44 12.47 -20.81
C ALA A 232 -0.64 13.76 -21.03
N TRP A 233 0.61 13.84 -20.57
CA TRP A 233 1.35 15.09 -20.59
C TRP A 233 2.80 15.01 -21.10
N GLN A 234 3.43 13.81 -21.09
CA GLN A 234 4.82 13.61 -21.52
C GLN A 234 4.91 13.05 -22.94
N ASP A 235 5.94 13.41 -23.68
CA ASP A 235 6.32 12.71 -24.89
C ASP A 235 6.71 11.28 -24.57
N THR A 236 6.29 10.32 -25.40
CA THR A 236 6.49 8.90 -25.12
C THR A 236 7.87 8.38 -25.53
N ASP A 237 8.53 9.04 -26.48
CA ASP A 237 9.83 8.63 -27.02
C ASP A 237 11.01 9.22 -26.24
N THR A 238 10.92 10.51 -25.91
CA THR A 238 11.97 11.25 -25.21
C THR A 238 11.69 11.38 -23.72
N ARG A 239 10.81 10.58 -23.16
CA ARG A 239 10.26 10.71 -21.82
C ARG A 239 11.29 11.04 -20.75
N PHE A 240 10.99 12.13 -20.06
CA PHE A 240 11.65 12.56 -18.84
C PHE A 240 10.61 13.21 -17.92
N ALA A 241 10.66 12.90 -16.65
CA ALA A 241 9.59 13.19 -15.69
C ALA A 241 9.17 14.66 -15.54
N PHE A 242 9.99 15.62 -16.01
CA PHE A 242 9.77 17.04 -15.76
C PHE A 242 9.54 17.85 -17.04
N GLU A 243 9.34 17.19 -18.18
CA GLU A 243 9.16 17.83 -19.48
C GLU A 243 7.75 17.62 -20.03
N TRP A 244 7.07 18.71 -20.36
CA TRP A 244 5.79 18.70 -21.05
C TRP A 244 5.97 18.40 -22.54
N ASP A 245 5.10 17.55 -23.10
CA ASP A 245 5.05 17.34 -24.54
C ASP A 245 4.65 18.66 -25.25
N PRO A 246 5.54 19.30 -26.00
CA PRO A 246 5.27 20.61 -26.59
C PRO A 246 4.20 20.58 -27.68
N THR A 247 3.89 19.39 -28.23
CA THR A 247 2.86 19.24 -29.28
C THR A 247 1.46 19.28 -28.69
N ARG A 248 1.29 18.84 -27.43
CA ARG A 248 0.00 18.80 -26.72
C ARG A 248 -0.13 19.91 -25.70
N TYR A 249 0.96 20.41 -25.17
CA TYR A 249 1.06 21.46 -24.15
C TYR A 249 2.17 22.46 -24.52
N ALA A 250 1.96 23.25 -25.58
CA ALA A 250 2.90 24.30 -25.98
C ALA A 250 3.17 25.30 -24.84
N ASP A 251 2.13 25.63 -24.08
CA ASP A 251 2.18 26.33 -22.79
C ASP A 251 1.19 25.65 -21.85
N PRO A 252 1.66 24.91 -20.83
CA PRO A 252 0.78 24.23 -19.87
C PRO A 252 0.09 25.21 -18.91
N LYS A 253 0.64 26.42 -18.68
CA LYS A 253 0.15 27.35 -17.65
C LYS A 253 -1.35 27.70 -17.79
N PRO A 254 -1.87 28.11 -18.98
CA PRO A 254 -3.30 28.40 -19.10
C PRO A 254 -4.22 27.21 -18.80
N VAL A 255 -3.78 25.98 -19.13
CA VAL A 255 -4.53 24.75 -18.87
C VAL A 255 -4.63 24.50 -17.36
N LEU A 256 -3.50 24.62 -16.66
CA LEU A 256 -3.46 24.44 -15.21
C LEU A 256 -4.23 25.55 -14.49
N ASP A 257 -4.12 26.80 -14.95
CA ASP A 257 -4.88 27.92 -14.38
C ASP A 257 -6.40 27.73 -14.52
N GLU A 258 -6.87 27.17 -15.64
CA GLU A 258 -8.29 26.88 -15.84
C GLU A 258 -8.76 25.74 -14.91
N LEU A 259 -7.97 24.67 -14.74
CA LEU A 259 -8.25 23.62 -13.76
C LEU A 259 -8.31 24.17 -12.33
N LYS A 260 -7.39 25.06 -11.97
CA LYS A 260 -7.40 25.74 -10.67
C LYS A 260 -8.60 26.65 -10.47
N ALA A 261 -9.03 27.35 -11.51
CA ALA A 261 -10.23 28.20 -11.46
C ALA A 261 -11.53 27.38 -11.27
N MET A 262 -11.49 26.08 -11.55
CA MET A 262 -12.53 25.11 -11.24
C MET A 262 -12.31 24.37 -9.91
N ASP A 263 -11.44 24.84 -9.03
CA ASP A 263 -11.09 24.26 -7.72
C ASP A 263 -10.51 22.84 -7.78
N PHE A 264 -9.86 22.45 -8.88
CA PHE A 264 -9.13 21.19 -8.93
C PHE A 264 -7.72 21.31 -8.36
N LYS A 265 -7.29 20.30 -7.61
CA LYS A 265 -5.88 19.99 -7.39
C LYS A 265 -5.37 19.18 -8.58
N ILE A 266 -4.11 19.36 -8.92
CA ILE A 266 -3.51 18.80 -10.13
C ILE A 266 -2.44 17.79 -9.74
N CYS A 267 -2.61 16.55 -10.21
CA CYS A 267 -1.63 15.49 -10.09
C CYS A 267 -0.95 15.25 -11.44
N VAL A 268 0.38 15.10 -11.43
CA VAL A 268 1.13 14.63 -12.60
C VAL A 268 1.87 13.35 -12.29
N TRP A 269 2.04 12.52 -13.31
CA TRP A 269 2.74 11.24 -13.22
C TRP A 269 4.23 11.41 -13.50
N GLU A 270 5.06 10.63 -12.82
CA GLU A 270 6.46 10.46 -13.11
C GLU A 270 6.94 9.02 -12.89
N TYR A 271 8.15 8.72 -13.37
CA TYR A 271 8.89 7.49 -13.09
C TYR A 271 10.39 7.79 -13.03
N PRO A 272 11.21 7.01 -12.31
CA PRO A 272 12.59 7.39 -11.99
C PRO A 272 13.60 7.07 -13.10
N MET A 273 13.27 7.42 -14.35
CA MET A 273 14.07 7.08 -15.52
C MET A 273 14.19 8.23 -16.51
N ILE A 274 15.22 8.16 -17.33
CA ILE A 274 15.48 9.09 -18.44
C ILE A 274 15.61 8.29 -19.72
N SER A 275 14.76 8.56 -20.72
CA SER A 275 14.85 7.92 -22.03
C SER A 275 16.24 8.13 -22.68
N VAL A 276 16.79 7.09 -23.28
CA VAL A 276 18.05 7.17 -24.03
C VAL A 276 17.98 8.16 -25.21
N LYS A 277 16.77 8.49 -25.68
CA LYS A 277 16.52 9.48 -26.74
C LYS A 277 16.45 10.92 -26.20
N ASN A 278 16.37 11.11 -24.87
CA ASN A 278 16.35 12.45 -24.28
C ASN A 278 17.78 13.03 -24.24
N PRO A 279 18.01 14.29 -24.65
CA PRO A 279 19.34 14.92 -24.60
C PRO A 279 19.98 14.91 -23.21
N LEU A 280 19.18 14.88 -22.15
CA LEU A 280 19.65 14.84 -20.77
C LEU A 280 20.33 13.50 -20.43
N TYR A 281 19.99 12.40 -21.11
CA TYR A 281 20.57 11.09 -20.82
C TYR A 281 22.11 11.07 -20.90
N ALA A 282 22.68 11.62 -21.97
CA ALA A 282 24.13 11.68 -22.13
C ALA A 282 24.81 12.46 -20.98
N LYS A 283 24.22 13.59 -20.57
CA LYS A 283 24.71 14.41 -19.46
C LYS A 283 24.61 13.67 -18.13
N ALA A 284 23.49 12.99 -17.88
CA ALA A 284 23.29 12.21 -16.66
C ALA A 284 24.26 11.03 -16.57
N ALA A 285 24.51 10.35 -17.70
CA ALA A 285 25.49 9.27 -17.80
C ALA A 285 26.92 9.78 -17.52
N GLU A 286 27.33 10.89 -18.15
CA GLU A 286 28.65 11.52 -17.93
C GLU A 286 28.87 11.90 -16.46
N LYS A 287 27.84 12.42 -15.80
CA LYS A 287 27.88 12.78 -14.38
C LYS A 287 27.81 11.60 -13.43
N GLY A 288 27.55 10.37 -13.92
CA GLY A 288 27.38 9.18 -13.11
C GLY A 288 26.09 9.19 -12.28
N TRP A 289 25.06 9.90 -12.72
CA TRP A 289 23.76 9.99 -12.04
C TRP A 289 22.84 8.79 -12.28
N LEU A 290 23.23 7.94 -13.23
CA LEU A 290 22.48 6.74 -13.59
C LEU A 290 23.13 5.49 -12.99
N ILE A 291 22.31 4.49 -12.66
CA ILE A 291 22.78 3.15 -12.32
C ILE A 291 23.72 2.66 -13.43
N LYS A 292 24.84 2.07 -13.04
CA LYS A 292 25.88 1.61 -13.96
C LYS A 292 25.75 0.13 -14.27
N ASP A 293 26.20 -0.28 -15.45
CA ASP A 293 26.49 -1.68 -15.77
C ASP A 293 27.86 -2.04 -15.20
N LYS A 294 27.91 -2.98 -14.26
CA LYS A 294 29.13 -3.47 -13.60
C LYS A 294 30.16 -4.04 -14.57
N ARG A 295 29.70 -4.54 -15.72
CA ARG A 295 30.57 -5.18 -16.75
C ARG A 295 31.32 -4.14 -17.59
N THR A 296 30.68 -3.01 -17.88
CA THR A 296 31.22 -1.98 -18.78
C THR A 296 31.63 -0.71 -18.04
N GLY A 297 31.07 -0.44 -16.88
CA GLY A 297 31.23 0.80 -16.13
C GLY A 297 30.39 1.98 -16.67
N GLU A 298 29.67 1.79 -17.77
CA GLU A 298 28.77 2.78 -18.36
C GLU A 298 27.38 2.75 -17.72
N ALA A 299 26.53 3.73 -18.07
CA ALA A 299 25.15 3.74 -17.62
C ALA A 299 24.41 2.49 -18.09
N TYR A 300 23.73 1.79 -17.15
CA TYR A 300 22.91 0.64 -17.47
C TYR A 300 21.72 1.08 -18.32
N ARG A 301 21.53 0.43 -19.47
CA ARG A 301 20.39 0.64 -20.34
C ARG A 301 19.30 -0.38 -20.00
N TYR A 302 18.21 0.10 -19.43
CA TYR A 302 17.04 -0.71 -19.14
C TYR A 302 16.14 -0.81 -20.36
N GLU A 303 15.88 -2.03 -20.80
CA GLU A 303 14.99 -2.36 -21.92
C GLU A 303 13.73 -3.02 -21.36
N TRP A 304 12.56 -2.48 -21.73
CA TRP A 304 11.29 -2.99 -21.22
C TRP A 304 10.89 -4.28 -21.92
N ASP A 305 10.58 -5.35 -21.17
CA ASP A 305 9.86 -6.50 -21.70
C ASP A 305 8.38 -6.14 -21.82
N LEU A 306 7.96 -5.85 -23.05
CA LEU A 306 6.57 -5.48 -23.35
C LEU A 306 5.71 -6.68 -23.74
N SER A 307 6.29 -7.87 -23.82
CA SER A 307 5.60 -9.10 -24.22
C SER A 307 4.36 -9.43 -23.36
N PRO A 308 4.32 -9.16 -22.04
CA PRO A 308 3.14 -9.40 -21.22
C PRO A 308 1.97 -8.47 -21.54
N PHE A 309 2.21 -7.30 -22.14
CA PHE A 309 1.20 -6.25 -22.34
C PHE A 309 0.44 -6.34 -23.66
N GLY A 310 0.97 -7.07 -24.66
CA GLY A 310 0.41 -7.11 -25.99
C GLY A 310 0.33 -5.73 -26.65
N GLU A 311 -0.74 -5.49 -27.43
CA GLU A 311 -0.95 -4.21 -28.14
C GLU A 311 -1.53 -3.10 -27.25
N VAL A 312 -1.87 -3.39 -26.00
CA VAL A 312 -2.69 -2.52 -25.13
C VAL A 312 -1.91 -1.31 -24.60
N LEU A 313 -0.59 -1.43 -24.44
CA LEU A 313 0.22 -0.38 -23.85
C LEU A 313 1.14 0.27 -24.88
N THR A 314 1.27 1.59 -24.82
CA THR A 314 2.32 2.29 -25.55
C THR A 314 3.67 1.84 -24.99
N PRO A 315 4.62 1.43 -25.83
CA PRO A 315 5.96 1.08 -25.39
C PRO A 315 6.57 2.17 -24.53
N LEU A 316 7.18 1.77 -23.41
CA LEU A 316 8.07 2.62 -22.66
C LEU A 316 9.43 2.65 -23.37
N PRO A 317 10.10 3.81 -23.48
CA PRO A 317 11.39 3.88 -24.16
C PRO A 317 12.48 3.23 -23.33
N ASP A 318 13.51 2.68 -24.00
CA ASP A 318 14.73 2.30 -23.32
C ASP A 318 15.29 3.46 -22.54
N SER A 319 15.70 3.22 -21.32
CA SER A 319 15.99 4.29 -20.37
C SER A 319 17.18 4.00 -19.47
N GLY A 320 17.81 5.03 -18.94
CA GLY A 320 18.69 4.95 -17.79
C GLY A 320 17.89 5.12 -16.51
N ILE A 321 18.21 4.35 -15.49
CA ILE A 321 17.59 4.40 -14.16
C ILE A 321 18.37 5.39 -13.31
N LEU A 322 17.68 6.34 -12.66
CA LEU A 322 18.32 7.30 -11.77
C LEU A 322 18.89 6.63 -10.52
N ASP A 323 20.08 7.01 -10.10
CA ASP A 323 20.72 6.49 -8.90
C ASP A 323 20.46 7.39 -7.69
N PHE A 324 19.44 7.07 -6.89
CA PHE A 324 19.12 7.82 -5.65
C PHE A 324 20.13 7.62 -4.52
N THR A 325 21.15 6.78 -4.69
CA THR A 325 22.27 6.67 -3.74
C THR A 325 23.37 7.70 -4.05
N HIS A 326 23.37 8.30 -5.26
CA HIS A 326 24.26 9.37 -5.64
C HIS A 326 23.72 10.72 -5.16
N PRO A 327 24.42 11.46 -4.26
CA PRO A 327 23.89 12.69 -3.66
C PRO A 327 23.48 13.76 -4.68
N ASP A 328 24.29 13.97 -5.72
CA ASP A 328 23.98 14.98 -6.74
C ASP A 328 22.82 14.57 -7.65
N ALA A 329 22.66 13.26 -7.92
CA ALA A 329 21.53 12.75 -8.69
C ALA A 329 20.23 12.87 -7.88
N TYR A 330 20.28 12.57 -6.58
CA TYR A 330 19.17 12.75 -5.66
C TYR A 330 18.72 14.22 -5.61
N GLU A 331 19.67 15.15 -5.41
CA GLU A 331 19.36 16.58 -5.34
C GLU A 331 18.87 17.11 -6.69
N PHE A 332 19.47 16.67 -7.81
CA PHE A 332 19.01 17.02 -9.15
C PHE A 332 17.54 16.63 -9.36
N TRP A 333 17.16 15.39 -9.00
CA TRP A 333 15.78 14.93 -9.17
C TRP A 333 14.82 15.71 -8.28
N LYS A 334 15.17 15.92 -7.03
CA LYS A 334 14.39 16.71 -6.08
C LYS A 334 14.14 18.13 -6.57
N GLU A 335 15.19 18.83 -7.02
CA GLU A 335 15.10 20.22 -7.51
C GLU A 335 14.34 20.33 -8.84
N SER A 336 14.35 19.28 -9.65
CA SER A 336 13.62 19.25 -10.92
C SER A 336 12.09 19.29 -10.77
N HIS A 337 11.55 18.99 -9.60
CA HIS A 337 10.13 19.15 -9.30
C HIS A 337 9.69 20.61 -9.11
N LYS A 338 10.62 21.50 -8.76
CA LYS A 338 10.31 22.91 -8.45
C LYS A 338 9.46 23.59 -9.53
N PRO A 339 9.82 23.52 -10.83
CA PRO A 339 9.02 24.16 -11.88
C PRO A 339 7.58 23.61 -11.96
N LEU A 340 7.35 22.32 -11.69
CA LEU A 340 6.02 21.73 -11.69
C LEU A 340 5.15 22.32 -10.57
N PHE A 341 5.68 22.37 -9.33
CA PHE A 341 4.96 22.97 -8.20
C PHE A 341 4.75 24.47 -8.35
N GLU A 342 5.73 25.21 -8.93
CA GLU A 342 5.58 26.65 -9.25
C GLU A 342 4.51 26.89 -10.32
N LEU A 343 4.35 25.96 -11.25
CA LEU A 343 3.32 26.01 -12.30
C LEU A 343 1.91 25.75 -11.75
N GLY A 344 1.79 25.12 -10.57
CA GLY A 344 0.52 24.86 -9.90
C GLY A 344 0.16 23.39 -9.72
N VAL A 345 1.08 22.46 -9.97
CA VAL A 345 0.91 21.04 -9.61
C VAL A 345 0.84 20.93 -8.08
N ASP A 346 -0.03 20.05 -7.57
CA ASP A 346 -0.25 19.84 -6.13
C ASP A 346 0.22 18.46 -5.65
N MET A 347 0.34 17.51 -6.58
CA MET A 347 0.57 16.11 -6.24
C MET A 347 1.38 15.43 -7.34
N ILE A 348 2.25 14.50 -6.93
CA ILE A 348 2.99 13.63 -7.84
C ILE A 348 2.50 12.18 -7.69
N LYS A 349 2.20 11.53 -8.83
CA LYS A 349 2.08 10.07 -8.91
C LYS A 349 3.44 9.48 -9.26
N ALA A 350 4.13 8.96 -8.25
CA ALA A 350 5.43 8.32 -8.39
C ALA A 350 5.25 6.83 -8.74
N ASP A 351 5.37 6.51 -10.02
CA ASP A 351 5.13 5.17 -10.55
C ASP A 351 6.43 4.37 -10.69
N PHE A 352 6.33 3.04 -10.79
CA PHE A 352 7.45 2.12 -10.89
C PHE A 352 8.36 2.11 -9.63
N GLY A 353 9.64 1.78 -9.81
CA GLY A 353 10.63 1.67 -8.73
C GLY A 353 11.05 0.23 -8.45
N GLU A 354 10.61 -0.75 -9.27
CA GLU A 354 10.92 -2.18 -9.15
C GLU A 354 12.01 -2.66 -10.14
N GLN A 355 12.57 -1.78 -10.96
CA GLN A 355 13.37 -2.16 -12.14
C GLN A 355 14.86 -2.46 -11.88
N LEU A 356 15.30 -2.50 -10.63
CA LEU A 356 16.67 -2.92 -10.31
C LEU A 356 16.75 -4.43 -10.13
N GLU A 357 16.62 -5.20 -11.21
CA GLU A 357 16.44 -6.66 -11.19
C GLU A 357 17.68 -7.46 -11.62
N ASP A 358 18.77 -6.79 -12.04
CA ASP A 358 19.98 -7.42 -12.54
C ASP A 358 21.17 -7.20 -11.59
N ASP A 359 21.85 -8.26 -11.20
CA ASP A 359 23.07 -8.23 -10.39
C ASP A 359 24.21 -7.44 -11.05
N ASN A 360 24.15 -7.22 -12.37
CA ASN A 360 25.11 -6.37 -13.07
C ASN A 360 24.80 -4.88 -12.92
N MET A 361 23.67 -4.51 -12.39
CA MET A 361 23.40 -3.12 -11.98
C MET A 361 24.26 -2.77 -10.78
N LEU A 362 24.92 -1.62 -10.83
CA LEU A 362 25.79 -1.12 -9.75
C LEU A 362 25.44 0.32 -9.44
N SER A 363 25.14 0.58 -8.19
CA SER A 363 24.86 1.93 -7.67
C SER A 363 26.15 2.66 -7.27
N TYR A 364 26.00 3.98 -7.04
CA TYR A 364 27.07 4.83 -6.49
C TYR A 364 27.50 4.39 -5.09
N SER A 365 26.58 3.90 -4.26
CA SER A 365 26.91 3.35 -2.94
C SER A 365 27.71 2.04 -3.01
N GLY A 366 27.83 1.43 -4.19
CA GLY A 366 28.52 0.15 -4.40
C GLY A 366 27.61 -1.07 -4.23
N ASP A 367 26.32 -0.87 -3.97
CA ASP A 367 25.35 -1.96 -3.89
C ASP A 367 24.99 -2.45 -5.30
N SER A 368 24.82 -3.77 -5.44
CA SER A 368 24.29 -4.40 -6.67
C SER A 368 22.78 -4.18 -6.80
N GLY A 369 22.25 -4.44 -8.01
CA GLY A 369 20.83 -4.25 -8.28
C GLY A 369 19.94 -5.03 -7.33
N ASP A 370 20.21 -6.32 -7.11
CA ASP A 370 19.46 -7.19 -6.19
C ASP A 370 19.44 -6.68 -4.74
N ARG A 371 20.57 -6.14 -4.26
CA ARG A 371 20.68 -5.59 -2.91
C ARG A 371 19.93 -4.26 -2.77
N LEU A 372 19.94 -3.40 -3.79
CA LEU A 372 19.27 -2.10 -3.79
C LEU A 372 17.79 -2.21 -4.16
N HIS A 373 17.39 -3.26 -4.84
CA HIS A 373 16.07 -3.45 -5.47
C HIS A 373 14.89 -3.00 -4.62
N ASN A 374 14.70 -3.61 -3.46
CA ASN A 374 13.54 -3.32 -2.61
C ASN A 374 13.59 -1.91 -2.00
N VAL A 375 14.79 -1.48 -1.57
CA VAL A 375 15.00 -0.18 -0.90
C VAL A 375 14.94 0.98 -1.88
N TYR A 376 15.21 0.74 -3.15
CA TYR A 376 15.21 1.77 -4.19
C TYR A 376 13.88 2.54 -4.24
N SER A 377 12.76 1.85 -4.16
CA SER A 377 11.43 2.48 -4.15
C SER A 377 11.26 3.42 -2.95
N MET A 378 11.76 3.05 -1.78
CA MET A 378 11.70 3.91 -0.59
C MET A 378 12.58 5.17 -0.76
N LEU A 379 13.76 5.06 -1.37
CA LEU A 379 14.64 6.20 -1.66
C LEU A 379 13.99 7.16 -2.68
N TYR A 380 13.39 6.60 -3.73
CA TYR A 380 12.64 7.35 -4.72
C TYR A 380 11.45 8.11 -4.09
N ASN A 381 10.59 7.42 -3.36
CA ASN A 381 9.44 8.02 -2.68
C ASN A 381 9.86 9.12 -1.72
N ARG A 382 10.96 8.93 -0.99
CA ARG A 382 11.52 9.94 -0.11
C ARG A 382 11.94 11.20 -0.88
N CYS A 383 12.64 11.03 -2.02
CA CYS A 383 13.08 12.15 -2.84
C CYS A 383 11.90 12.99 -3.34
N VAL A 384 10.86 12.33 -3.85
CA VAL A 384 9.63 12.99 -4.33
C VAL A 384 8.89 13.70 -3.19
N TYR A 385 8.78 13.04 -2.03
CA TYR A 385 8.10 13.63 -0.87
C TYR A 385 8.84 14.85 -0.33
N GLU A 386 10.18 14.81 -0.21
CA GLU A 386 11.00 15.95 0.20
C GLU A 386 10.90 17.12 -0.80
N ALA A 387 10.73 16.84 -2.10
CA ALA A 387 10.45 17.88 -3.09
C ALA A 387 9.08 18.53 -2.85
N ALA A 388 8.05 17.71 -2.57
CA ALA A 388 6.71 18.22 -2.24
C ALA A 388 6.72 19.02 -0.93
N GLU A 389 7.42 18.58 0.12
CA GLU A 389 7.59 19.36 1.36
C GLU A 389 8.22 20.72 1.11
N LYS A 390 9.18 20.78 0.19
CA LYS A 390 9.93 22.02 -0.10
C LYS A 390 9.16 23.00 -0.99
N TYR A 391 8.40 22.51 -1.96
CA TYR A 391 7.87 23.34 -3.05
C TYR A 391 6.34 23.36 -3.16
N CYS A 392 5.63 22.33 -2.67
CA CYS A 392 4.18 22.27 -2.77
C CYS A 392 3.50 23.19 -1.74
N LYS A 393 2.63 24.10 -2.21
CA LYS A 393 1.93 25.06 -1.35
C LYS A 393 0.69 24.50 -0.66
N THR A 394 0.14 23.40 -1.16
CA THR A 394 -1.11 22.79 -0.68
C THR A 394 -0.88 21.62 0.28
N GLY A 395 0.37 21.43 0.69
CA GLY A 395 0.83 20.36 1.58
C GLY A 395 1.47 19.20 0.83
N PRO A 396 2.50 18.55 1.43
CA PRO A 396 3.20 17.45 0.79
C PRO A 396 2.30 16.22 0.69
N PHE A 397 2.18 15.69 -0.51
CA PHE A 397 1.48 14.45 -0.78
C PHE A 397 1.97 13.82 -2.08
N LEU A 398 2.21 12.53 -2.05
CA LEU A 398 2.51 11.76 -3.25
C LEU A 398 1.64 10.49 -3.32
N PHE A 399 1.60 9.88 -4.48
CA PHE A 399 0.93 8.60 -4.70
C PHE A 399 1.93 7.64 -5.31
N SER A 400 2.48 6.71 -4.51
CA SER A 400 3.53 5.80 -4.96
C SER A 400 3.00 4.38 -5.20
N ARG A 401 3.55 3.70 -6.22
CA ARG A 401 3.24 2.30 -6.53
C ARG A 401 4.04 1.36 -5.66
N SER A 402 5.35 1.43 -5.78
CA SER A 402 6.26 0.54 -5.07
C SER A 402 6.64 1.09 -3.70
N ALA A 403 6.84 0.19 -2.75
CA ALA A 403 7.22 0.55 -1.39
C ALA A 403 7.98 -0.57 -0.68
N TRP A 404 8.81 -0.20 0.28
CA TRP A 404 9.50 -1.08 1.22
C TRP A 404 9.33 -0.57 2.64
N THR A 405 9.86 -1.29 3.63
CA THR A 405 9.89 -0.86 5.03
C THR A 405 10.34 0.60 5.17
N GLY A 406 9.53 1.44 5.76
CA GLY A 406 9.78 2.86 5.96
C GLY A 406 9.10 3.79 4.94
N SER A 407 8.52 3.25 3.85
CA SER A 407 7.82 4.07 2.83
C SER A 407 6.50 4.66 3.33
N GLN A 408 5.91 4.16 4.41
CA GLN A 408 4.72 4.75 5.02
C GLN A 408 4.91 6.21 5.45
N ARG A 409 6.14 6.64 5.64
CA ARG A 409 6.49 8.05 5.92
C ARG A 409 6.23 9.00 4.75
N PHE A 410 6.03 8.45 3.57
CA PHE A 410 5.85 9.19 2.32
C PHE A 410 4.51 8.78 1.69
N PRO A 411 3.37 9.18 2.31
CA PRO A 411 2.05 8.73 1.88
C PRO A 411 1.58 9.43 0.60
N ALA A 412 0.70 8.77 -0.16
CA ALA A 412 0.14 7.46 0.11
C ALA A 412 0.61 6.42 -0.93
N GLN A 413 0.07 5.19 -0.84
CA GLN A 413 0.33 4.13 -1.82
C GLN A 413 -0.98 3.67 -2.49
N TRP A 414 -0.87 3.15 -3.74
CA TRP A 414 -2.00 2.46 -4.38
C TRP A 414 -1.62 1.04 -4.80
N GLY A 415 -2.63 0.20 -5.06
CA GLY A 415 -2.50 -1.23 -5.33
C GLY A 415 -2.00 -1.61 -6.73
N GLY A 416 -1.32 -0.70 -7.45
CA GLY A 416 -0.87 -0.97 -8.82
C GLY A 416 -2.03 -1.15 -9.81
N ASP A 417 -1.89 -2.09 -10.74
CA ASP A 417 -2.69 -2.22 -11.95
C ASP A 417 -3.62 -3.46 -11.89
N PRO A 418 -4.73 -3.44 -11.13
CA PRO A 418 -5.62 -4.60 -11.05
C PRO A 418 -6.39 -4.85 -12.35
N GLN A 419 -6.74 -6.12 -12.58
CA GLN A 419 -7.65 -6.48 -13.66
C GLN A 419 -9.06 -5.90 -13.40
N ALA A 420 -9.75 -5.48 -14.47
CA ALA A 420 -11.14 -5.01 -14.40
C ALA A 420 -12.10 -6.21 -14.36
N ASP A 421 -12.05 -7.00 -13.29
CA ASP A 421 -12.94 -8.13 -13.03
C ASP A 421 -13.23 -8.29 -11.52
N TRP A 422 -14.16 -9.17 -11.18
CA TRP A 422 -14.59 -9.41 -9.80
C TRP A 422 -13.47 -9.98 -8.90
N HIS A 423 -12.55 -10.75 -9.50
CA HIS A 423 -11.35 -11.21 -8.79
C HIS A 423 -10.44 -10.04 -8.45
N GLY A 424 -10.23 -9.13 -9.40
CA GLY A 424 -9.44 -7.91 -9.20
C GLY A 424 -9.99 -7.05 -8.07
N LEU A 425 -11.31 -6.88 -7.97
CA LEU A 425 -11.96 -6.18 -6.85
C LEU A 425 -11.67 -6.87 -5.51
N ALA A 426 -11.93 -8.18 -5.42
CA ALA A 426 -11.75 -8.95 -4.20
C ALA A 426 -10.27 -8.99 -3.75
N ALA A 427 -9.35 -9.14 -4.70
CA ALA A 427 -7.91 -9.16 -4.46
C ALA A 427 -7.38 -7.78 -4.03
N SER A 428 -7.86 -6.70 -4.65
CA SER A 428 -7.47 -5.33 -4.29
C SER A 428 -7.86 -4.97 -2.85
N ILE A 429 -9.04 -5.43 -2.39
CA ILE A 429 -9.45 -5.27 -0.99
C ILE A 429 -8.49 -6.02 -0.05
N ARG A 430 -8.14 -7.29 -0.36
CA ARG A 430 -7.15 -8.02 0.45
C ARG A 430 -5.79 -7.35 0.45
N GLY A 431 -5.32 -6.85 -0.71
CA GLY A 431 -4.06 -6.11 -0.83
C GLY A 431 -4.01 -4.90 0.09
N SER A 432 -5.09 -4.10 0.13
CA SER A 432 -5.24 -2.97 1.05
C SER A 432 -5.14 -3.41 2.52
N LEU A 433 -5.90 -4.43 2.90
CA LEU A 433 -5.92 -4.93 4.28
C LEU A 433 -4.57 -5.56 4.68
N SER A 434 -3.92 -6.29 3.77
CA SER A 434 -2.60 -6.88 3.99
C SER A 434 -1.52 -5.80 4.17
N TRP A 435 -1.55 -4.75 3.34
CA TRP A 435 -0.66 -3.59 3.48
C TRP A 435 -0.88 -2.85 4.80
N GLY A 436 -2.14 -2.64 5.18
CA GLY A 436 -2.50 -2.05 6.48
C GLY A 436 -1.96 -2.85 7.68
N MET A 437 -2.04 -4.19 7.62
CA MET A 437 -1.46 -5.08 8.64
C MET A 437 0.08 -5.12 8.62
N SER A 438 0.69 -4.51 7.62
CA SER A 438 2.15 -4.40 7.45
C SER A 438 2.68 -2.99 7.77
N GLY A 439 1.86 -2.12 8.37
CA GLY A 439 2.24 -0.77 8.78
C GLY A 439 2.00 0.33 7.74
N GLY A 440 1.28 0.04 6.64
CA GLY A 440 0.89 1.01 5.62
C GLY A 440 -0.54 1.54 5.87
N PRO A 441 -0.71 2.73 6.49
CA PRO A 441 -2.03 3.17 6.97
C PRO A 441 -2.94 3.72 5.88
N PHE A 442 -2.39 4.15 4.74
CA PHE A 442 -3.10 4.86 3.68
C PHE A 442 -2.97 4.14 2.34
N PHE A 443 -4.09 3.81 1.74
CA PHE A 443 -4.14 3.01 0.52
C PHE A 443 -5.27 3.42 -0.40
N ALA A 444 -5.10 3.21 -1.71
CA ALA A 444 -6.15 3.29 -2.72
C ALA A 444 -6.07 2.15 -3.72
N THR A 445 -7.14 1.95 -4.47
CA THR A 445 -7.17 1.05 -5.62
C THR A 445 -7.61 1.81 -6.86
N ASP A 446 -7.34 1.27 -8.04
CA ASP A 446 -7.88 1.76 -9.30
C ASP A 446 -9.31 1.26 -9.45
N ILE A 447 -10.28 2.13 -9.14
CA ILE A 447 -11.71 1.80 -9.15
C ILE A 447 -12.17 1.44 -10.57
N GLY A 448 -12.75 0.25 -10.68
CA GLY A 448 -13.16 -0.33 -11.95
C GLY A 448 -12.09 -1.20 -12.61
N GLY A 449 -10.92 -1.32 -11.97
CA GLY A 449 -9.75 -2.01 -12.49
C GLY A 449 -8.95 -1.21 -13.51
N PHE A 450 -7.65 -1.49 -13.63
CA PHE A 450 -6.77 -0.80 -14.58
C PHE A 450 -6.81 -1.47 -15.96
N TYR A 451 -6.54 -2.79 -16.02
CA TYR A 451 -6.51 -3.55 -17.26
C TYR A 451 -7.90 -4.00 -17.69
N LYS A 452 -8.07 -4.08 -19.02
CA LYS A 452 -9.30 -4.48 -19.72
C LYS A 452 -10.48 -3.60 -19.35
N ASP A 453 -10.90 -2.79 -20.27
CA ASP A 453 -12.16 -2.03 -20.16
C ASP A 453 -13.33 -2.93 -20.54
N THR A 454 -13.78 -3.75 -19.59
CA THR A 454 -14.94 -4.64 -19.79
C THR A 454 -16.26 -3.88 -19.76
N ARG A 455 -16.26 -2.64 -19.27
CA ARG A 455 -17.45 -1.80 -19.01
C ARG A 455 -18.55 -2.54 -18.24
N ASP A 456 -18.15 -3.42 -17.32
CA ASP A 456 -19.09 -4.02 -16.37
C ASP A 456 -19.57 -2.94 -15.40
N ALA A 457 -20.80 -2.49 -15.62
CA ALA A 457 -21.39 -1.40 -14.86
C ALA A 457 -21.59 -1.77 -13.38
N GLU A 458 -22.00 -3.01 -13.07
CA GLU A 458 -22.16 -3.46 -11.69
C GLU A 458 -20.83 -3.54 -10.99
N LEU A 459 -19.81 -4.12 -11.60
CA LEU A 459 -18.45 -4.18 -11.04
C LEU A 459 -17.93 -2.79 -10.70
N TYR A 460 -18.07 -1.83 -11.61
CA TYR A 460 -17.63 -0.46 -11.40
C TYR A 460 -18.33 0.19 -10.19
N VAL A 461 -19.66 0.04 -10.09
CA VAL A 461 -20.45 0.52 -8.95
C VAL A 461 -19.98 -0.11 -7.65
N ARG A 462 -19.85 -1.45 -7.60
CA ARG A 462 -19.44 -2.16 -6.37
C ARG A 462 -18.03 -1.80 -5.93
N TRP A 463 -17.13 -1.57 -6.89
CA TRP A 463 -15.77 -1.11 -6.57
C TRP A 463 -15.78 0.32 -6.01
N ALA A 464 -16.54 1.22 -6.62
CA ALA A 464 -16.70 2.58 -6.10
C ALA A 464 -17.31 2.58 -4.68
N GLN A 465 -18.36 1.79 -4.45
CA GLN A 465 -19.01 1.63 -3.14
C GLN A 465 -18.03 1.13 -2.06
N ALA A 466 -17.21 0.12 -2.36
CA ALA A 466 -16.18 -0.37 -1.42
C ALA A 466 -15.13 0.71 -1.11
N SER A 467 -14.74 1.49 -2.12
CA SER A 467 -13.68 2.50 -2.01
C SER A 467 -14.11 3.79 -1.30
N VAL A 468 -15.41 4.01 -1.07
CA VAL A 468 -15.91 5.11 -0.20
C VAL A 468 -15.22 5.07 1.16
N PHE A 469 -14.92 3.89 1.66
CA PHE A 469 -14.40 3.63 3.01
C PHE A 469 -12.89 3.37 3.04
N SER A 470 -12.19 3.59 1.93
CA SER A 470 -10.72 3.56 1.88
C SER A 470 -10.13 4.92 2.28
N ALA A 471 -8.84 4.95 2.59
CA ALA A 471 -8.15 6.21 2.92
C ALA A 471 -8.24 7.19 1.75
N HIS A 472 -7.96 6.72 0.53
CA HIS A 472 -8.06 7.53 -0.69
C HIS A 472 -8.97 6.85 -1.70
N MET A 473 -9.65 7.65 -2.53
CA MET A 473 -10.62 7.18 -3.53
C MET A 473 -10.21 7.66 -4.92
N ARG A 474 -9.86 6.72 -5.81
CA ARG A 474 -9.32 7.04 -7.13
C ARG A 474 -10.07 6.30 -8.23
N LEU A 475 -10.74 7.05 -9.09
CA LEU A 475 -11.32 6.57 -10.35
C LEU A 475 -10.21 6.57 -11.40
N HIS A 476 -9.69 5.39 -11.78
CA HIS A 476 -8.58 5.29 -12.73
C HIS A 476 -8.56 3.97 -13.49
N GLY A 477 -8.09 3.99 -14.73
CA GLY A 477 -7.87 2.84 -15.58
C GLY A 477 -7.38 3.22 -16.97
N ILE A 478 -7.18 2.23 -17.83
CA ILE A 478 -6.80 2.46 -19.24
C ILE A 478 -7.89 3.23 -19.96
N GLY A 479 -9.16 2.83 -19.78
CA GLY A 479 -10.32 3.49 -20.37
C GLY A 479 -10.92 4.58 -19.47
N PRO A 480 -12.02 5.23 -19.93
CA PRO A 480 -12.75 6.20 -19.13
C PRO A 480 -13.25 5.62 -17.81
N ARG A 481 -13.18 6.44 -16.77
CA ARG A 481 -13.72 6.12 -15.43
C ARG A 481 -14.69 7.18 -14.94
N GLU A 482 -15.07 8.08 -15.80
CA GLU A 482 -16.17 9.01 -15.58
C GLU A 482 -17.47 8.21 -15.44
N PRO A 483 -18.30 8.42 -14.39
CA PRO A 483 -19.47 7.58 -14.10
C PRO A 483 -20.47 7.47 -15.26
N TRP A 484 -20.68 8.55 -16.00
CA TRP A 484 -21.60 8.59 -17.15
C TRP A 484 -21.19 7.69 -18.33
N SER A 485 -19.94 7.20 -18.34
CA SER A 485 -19.46 6.24 -19.34
C SER A 485 -20.03 4.83 -19.15
N TYR A 486 -20.68 4.56 -18.01
CA TYR A 486 -21.19 3.22 -17.63
C TYR A 486 -22.73 3.11 -17.69
N GLY A 487 -23.40 4.12 -18.20
CA GLY A 487 -24.87 4.19 -18.29
C GLY A 487 -25.52 4.85 -17.07
N GLU A 488 -26.79 5.25 -17.22
CA GLU A 488 -27.49 6.10 -16.26
C GLU A 488 -27.58 5.49 -14.86
N ALA A 489 -28.04 4.24 -14.74
CA ALA A 489 -28.20 3.57 -13.43
C ALA A 489 -26.87 3.41 -12.68
N ALA A 490 -25.78 3.11 -13.40
CA ALA A 490 -24.46 3.02 -12.79
C ALA A 490 -23.92 4.40 -12.42
N SER A 491 -24.15 5.38 -13.29
CA SER A 491 -23.79 6.77 -13.02
C SER A 491 -24.43 7.26 -11.72
N ASP A 492 -25.74 7.10 -11.57
CA ASP A 492 -26.48 7.50 -10.37
C ASP A 492 -25.97 6.80 -9.11
N ALA A 493 -25.72 5.50 -9.20
CA ALA A 493 -25.20 4.73 -8.07
C ALA A 493 -23.79 5.19 -7.65
N VAL A 494 -22.92 5.49 -8.60
CA VAL A 494 -21.57 6.01 -8.30
C VAL A 494 -21.66 7.44 -7.75
N PHE A 495 -22.49 8.32 -8.32
CA PHE A 495 -22.69 9.67 -7.76
C PHE A 495 -23.15 9.62 -6.31
N ASN A 496 -24.07 8.71 -5.96
CA ASN A 496 -24.49 8.50 -4.56
C ASN A 496 -23.31 8.05 -3.69
N ALA A 497 -22.46 7.16 -4.18
CA ALA A 497 -21.26 6.73 -3.47
C ALA A 497 -20.25 7.90 -3.29
N LEU A 498 -20.05 8.73 -4.32
CA LEU A 498 -19.18 9.90 -4.23
C LEU A 498 -19.72 10.94 -3.24
N LYS A 499 -21.02 11.23 -3.26
CA LYS A 499 -21.67 12.12 -2.28
C LYS A 499 -21.51 11.58 -0.85
N LEU A 500 -21.71 10.27 -0.66
CA LEU A 500 -21.48 9.63 0.63
C LEU A 500 -20.03 9.80 1.08
N ARG A 501 -19.05 9.65 0.18
CA ARG A 501 -17.63 9.89 0.47
C ARG A 501 -17.40 11.28 1.06
N TYR A 502 -17.96 12.32 0.45
CA TYR A 502 -17.79 13.70 0.92
C TYR A 502 -18.50 13.94 2.25
N ARG A 503 -19.66 13.35 2.46
CA ARG A 503 -20.32 13.40 3.77
C ARG A 503 -19.53 12.69 4.87
N LEU A 504 -18.76 11.65 4.53
CA LEU A 504 -17.90 10.95 5.49
C LEU A 504 -16.53 11.62 5.71
N LEU A 505 -16.18 12.70 4.99
CA LEU A 505 -14.86 13.33 5.14
C LEU A 505 -14.50 13.70 6.59
N PRO A 506 -15.38 14.28 7.43
CA PRO A 506 -15.03 14.57 8.82
C PRO A 506 -14.69 13.30 9.63
N TYR A 507 -15.37 12.20 9.36
CA TYR A 507 -15.07 10.89 9.96
C TYR A 507 -13.74 10.34 9.48
N LEU A 508 -13.46 10.44 8.18
CA LEU A 508 -12.21 9.98 7.56
C LEU A 508 -11.01 10.83 7.98
N GLU A 509 -11.17 12.15 8.14
CA GLU A 509 -10.13 13.03 8.71
C GLU A 509 -9.73 12.56 10.11
N LYS A 510 -10.70 12.26 10.97
CA LYS A 510 -10.42 11.69 12.30
C LYS A 510 -9.71 10.34 12.21
N ALA A 511 -10.15 9.45 11.31
CA ALA A 511 -9.53 8.14 11.11
C ALA A 511 -8.10 8.23 10.57
N THR A 512 -7.81 9.20 9.68
CA THR A 512 -6.45 9.45 9.18
C THR A 512 -5.55 10.08 10.23
N GLN A 513 -6.06 10.98 11.06
CA GLN A 513 -5.33 11.53 12.21
C GLN A 513 -4.91 10.40 13.16
N GLN A 514 -5.86 9.55 13.54
CA GLN A 514 -5.60 8.39 14.38
C GLN A 514 -4.58 7.43 13.75
N ALA A 515 -4.67 7.19 12.44
CA ALA A 515 -3.74 6.33 11.72
C ALA A 515 -2.31 6.88 11.76
N SER A 516 -2.13 8.19 11.65
CA SER A 516 -0.83 8.86 11.78
C SER A 516 -0.26 8.79 13.21
N GLU A 517 -1.11 8.84 14.23
CA GLU A 517 -0.70 8.79 15.65
C GLU A 517 -0.40 7.37 16.13
N THR A 518 -1.14 6.38 15.65
CA THR A 518 -1.10 5.01 16.18
C THR A 518 -0.47 4.00 15.23
N GLY A 519 -0.49 4.27 13.92
CA GLY A 519 -0.15 3.33 12.84
C GLY A 519 -1.27 2.38 12.45
N LEU A 520 -2.41 2.42 13.15
CA LEU A 520 -3.56 1.62 12.76
C LEU A 520 -4.14 2.14 11.44
N PRO A 521 -4.30 1.29 10.42
CA PRO A 521 -4.76 1.75 9.13
C PRO A 521 -6.22 2.27 9.17
N VAL A 522 -6.58 3.11 8.21
CA VAL A 522 -7.98 3.56 8.02
C VAL A 522 -8.88 2.36 7.73
N GLN A 523 -8.44 1.44 6.85
CA GLN A 523 -9.10 0.16 6.61
C GLN A 523 -8.43 -0.93 7.46
N ARG A 524 -9.15 -1.44 8.47
CA ARG A 524 -8.65 -2.46 9.40
C ARG A 524 -9.26 -3.82 9.06
N SER A 525 -8.43 -4.83 8.84
CA SER A 525 -8.93 -6.19 8.68
C SER A 525 -9.71 -6.62 9.93
N MET A 526 -10.65 -7.55 9.75
CA MET A 526 -11.39 -8.14 10.89
C MET A 526 -10.43 -8.83 11.88
N ALA A 527 -9.33 -9.42 11.38
CA ALA A 527 -8.29 -10.01 12.22
C ALA A 527 -7.56 -8.99 13.11
N LEU A 528 -7.36 -7.77 12.62
CA LEU A 528 -6.74 -6.67 13.38
C LEU A 528 -7.72 -6.06 14.39
N ALA A 529 -8.97 -5.87 13.97
CA ALA A 529 -9.99 -5.20 14.78
C ALA A 529 -10.60 -6.13 15.86
N PHE A 530 -10.70 -7.42 15.58
CA PHE A 530 -11.30 -8.44 16.46
C PHE A 530 -10.38 -9.67 16.60
N PRO A 531 -9.16 -9.51 17.14
CA PRO A 531 -8.15 -10.57 17.15
C PRO A 531 -8.58 -11.80 17.97
N ASN A 532 -9.43 -11.63 18.96
CA ASN A 532 -9.92 -12.69 19.84
C ASN A 532 -11.19 -13.40 19.31
N ASP A 533 -11.69 -12.97 18.14
CA ASP A 533 -12.86 -13.58 17.50
C ASP A 533 -12.42 -14.41 16.28
N PRO A 534 -12.32 -15.74 16.41
CA PRO A 534 -11.86 -16.59 15.32
C PRO A 534 -12.82 -16.64 14.13
N LEU A 535 -14.11 -16.32 14.32
CA LEU A 535 -15.07 -16.25 13.23
C LEU A 535 -14.88 -14.96 12.43
N ALA A 536 -14.66 -13.82 13.11
CA ALA A 536 -14.38 -12.56 12.45
C ALA A 536 -13.15 -12.66 11.53
N ARG A 537 -12.08 -13.33 11.97
CA ARG A 537 -10.84 -13.51 11.21
C ARG A 537 -11.03 -14.21 9.84
N GLN A 538 -12.11 -14.97 9.66
CA GLN A 538 -12.40 -15.66 8.41
C GLN A 538 -12.97 -14.75 7.30
N PHE A 539 -13.37 -13.51 7.63
CA PHE A 539 -13.95 -12.55 6.68
C PHE A 539 -12.88 -11.58 6.17
N GLU A 540 -12.13 -12.03 5.17
CA GLU A 540 -10.93 -11.34 4.66
C GLU A 540 -11.21 -10.17 3.71
N GLN A 541 -12.43 -9.96 3.25
CA GLN A 541 -12.86 -8.81 2.46
C GLN A 541 -13.78 -7.87 3.23
N GLN A 542 -14.32 -8.29 4.37
CA GLN A 542 -15.02 -7.44 5.31
C GLN A 542 -13.97 -6.70 6.16
N PHE A 543 -14.22 -5.44 6.48
CA PHE A 543 -13.25 -4.64 7.22
C PHE A 543 -13.91 -3.55 8.07
N MET A 544 -13.17 -3.03 9.05
CA MET A 544 -13.53 -1.79 9.73
C MET A 544 -12.95 -0.60 8.96
N CYS A 545 -13.76 0.43 8.75
CA CYS A 545 -13.27 1.76 8.40
C CYS A 545 -13.22 2.60 9.69
N GLY A 546 -12.02 3.02 10.09
CA GLY A 546 -11.83 3.63 11.40
C GLY A 546 -12.21 2.69 12.54
N GLU A 547 -12.88 3.23 13.58
CA GLU A 547 -13.25 2.46 14.78
C GLU A 547 -14.70 2.00 14.78
N SER A 548 -15.59 2.68 14.02
CA SER A 548 -17.03 2.52 14.22
C SER A 548 -17.75 1.81 13.08
N LEU A 549 -17.21 1.81 11.84
CA LEU A 549 -17.90 1.31 10.66
C LEU A 549 -17.40 -0.08 10.26
N ILE A 550 -18.24 -1.12 10.32
CA ILE A 550 -18.03 -2.38 9.57
C ILE A 550 -18.53 -2.17 8.14
N VAL A 551 -17.67 -2.48 7.18
CA VAL A 551 -17.95 -2.41 5.75
C VAL A 551 -17.97 -3.81 5.17
N VAL A 552 -19.02 -4.16 4.45
CA VAL A 552 -19.19 -5.43 3.76
C VAL A 552 -19.24 -5.18 2.25
N PRO A 553 -18.10 -5.25 1.54
CA PRO A 553 -18.09 -5.06 0.10
C PRO A 553 -18.85 -6.17 -0.62
N CYS A 554 -19.60 -5.81 -1.67
CA CYS A 554 -20.14 -6.77 -2.60
C CYS A 554 -19.07 -7.11 -3.64
N ILE A 555 -18.55 -8.33 -3.61
CA ILE A 555 -17.41 -8.80 -4.43
C ILE A 555 -17.81 -9.86 -5.47
N VAL A 556 -19.09 -10.05 -5.68
CA VAL A 556 -19.65 -10.99 -6.66
C VAL A 556 -20.81 -10.31 -7.41
N PRO A 557 -21.07 -10.69 -8.66
CA PRO A 557 -22.21 -10.15 -9.40
C PRO A 557 -23.57 -10.51 -8.76
N GLY A 558 -24.58 -9.67 -9.00
CA GLY A 558 -25.95 -9.89 -8.53
C GLY A 558 -26.22 -9.45 -7.10
N GLY A 559 -25.32 -8.67 -6.48
CA GLY A 559 -25.54 -8.02 -5.18
C GLY A 559 -25.49 -8.95 -3.95
N LYS A 560 -25.16 -10.23 -4.11
CA LYS A 560 -25.12 -11.19 -2.97
C LYS A 560 -23.94 -10.89 -2.06
N VAL A 561 -24.23 -10.69 -0.75
CA VAL A 561 -23.24 -10.55 0.31
C VAL A 561 -23.48 -11.55 1.43
N LYS A 562 -22.39 -12.08 1.99
CA LYS A 562 -22.37 -12.86 3.21
C LYS A 562 -21.40 -12.21 4.17
N PHE A 563 -21.83 -11.99 5.42
CA PHE A 563 -21.03 -11.29 6.39
C PHE A 563 -21.25 -11.80 7.81
N TYR A 564 -20.33 -11.45 8.69
CA TYR A 564 -20.36 -11.75 10.10
C TYR A 564 -20.32 -10.44 10.90
N LEU A 565 -21.19 -10.31 11.88
CA LEU A 565 -21.14 -9.22 12.85
C LEU A 565 -20.60 -9.77 14.18
N PRO A 566 -19.49 -9.24 14.71
CA PRO A 566 -18.95 -9.62 16.01
C PRO A 566 -19.93 -9.36 17.15
N GLU A 567 -19.71 -9.94 18.33
CA GLU A 567 -20.59 -9.78 19.50
C GLU A 567 -20.99 -8.33 19.78
N GLY A 568 -22.23 -8.14 20.23
CA GLY A 568 -22.89 -6.85 20.46
C GLY A 568 -24.00 -6.61 19.47
N ASP A 569 -24.67 -5.45 19.57
CA ASP A 569 -25.70 -5.03 18.63
C ASP A 569 -25.11 -4.06 17.60
N TRP A 570 -25.55 -4.19 16.36
CA TRP A 570 -25.11 -3.40 15.23
C TRP A 570 -26.31 -2.75 14.51
N VAL A 571 -26.14 -1.53 14.07
CA VAL A 571 -27.19 -0.80 13.35
C VAL A 571 -26.73 -0.58 11.90
N ARG A 572 -27.60 -0.89 10.94
CA ARG A 572 -27.29 -0.64 9.52
C ARG A 572 -27.13 0.86 9.28
N PHE A 573 -26.00 1.24 8.77
CA PHE A 573 -25.67 2.63 8.48
C PHE A 573 -26.39 3.11 7.21
N ASN A 574 -27.12 4.21 7.33
CA ASN A 574 -27.71 4.90 6.21
C ASN A 574 -27.55 6.42 6.40
N ALA A 575 -26.66 7.03 5.64
CA ALA A 575 -26.39 8.47 5.76
C ALA A 575 -27.61 9.36 5.44
N ALA A 576 -28.60 8.87 4.72
CA ALA A 576 -29.82 9.61 4.41
C ALA A 576 -30.85 9.61 5.55
N SER A 577 -30.71 8.69 6.54
CA SER A 577 -31.62 8.58 7.68
C SER A 577 -30.88 8.93 8.97
N THR A 578 -31.40 9.87 9.73
CA THR A 578 -30.86 10.25 11.07
C THR A 578 -31.56 9.51 12.21
N SER A 579 -32.49 8.61 11.90
CA SER A 579 -33.28 7.90 12.91
C SER A 579 -33.42 6.42 12.50
N PRO A 580 -32.41 5.58 12.84
CA PRO A 580 -32.51 4.14 12.59
C PRO A 580 -33.68 3.55 13.39
N THR A 581 -34.32 2.55 12.84
CA THR A 581 -35.42 1.82 13.45
C THR A 581 -34.93 0.51 14.08
N ASP A 582 -35.80 -0.18 14.82
CA ASP A 582 -35.46 -1.50 15.35
C ASP A 582 -35.20 -2.53 14.22
N GLU A 583 -35.80 -2.34 13.04
CA GLU A 583 -35.59 -3.18 11.86
C GLU A 583 -34.17 -3.04 11.28
N ASP A 584 -33.50 -1.92 11.54
CA ASP A 584 -32.11 -1.66 11.16
C ASP A 584 -31.10 -2.29 12.13
N THR A 585 -31.56 -2.88 13.26
CA THR A 585 -30.71 -3.46 14.29
C THR A 585 -30.44 -4.94 14.04
N TYR A 586 -29.16 -5.30 14.06
CA TYR A 586 -28.64 -6.65 13.86
C TYR A 586 -27.94 -7.14 15.12
N GLN A 587 -28.29 -8.36 15.56
CA GLN A 587 -27.58 -8.99 16.67
C GLN A 587 -26.23 -9.52 16.23
N GLY A 588 -25.15 -9.19 16.95
CA GLY A 588 -23.82 -9.74 16.70
C GLY A 588 -23.65 -11.22 17.11
N GLY A 589 -22.46 -11.75 16.87
CA GLY A 589 -22.14 -13.16 17.04
C GLY A 589 -22.79 -14.06 15.97
N LYS A 590 -23.22 -13.49 14.83
CA LYS A 590 -24.01 -14.20 13.80
C LYS A 590 -23.56 -13.89 12.39
N TYR A 591 -23.87 -14.85 11.50
CA TYR A 591 -23.75 -14.72 10.06
C TYR A 591 -25.05 -14.21 9.46
N TYR A 592 -24.92 -13.42 8.40
CA TYR A 592 -26.02 -12.88 7.62
C TYR A 592 -25.76 -13.05 6.13
N GLU A 593 -26.83 -13.24 5.36
CA GLU A 593 -26.80 -13.18 3.89
C GLU A 593 -27.86 -12.19 3.42
N GLN A 594 -27.50 -11.37 2.44
CA GLN A 594 -28.40 -10.37 1.83
C GLN A 594 -28.15 -10.28 0.33
N ILE A 595 -29.14 -9.77 -0.38
CA ILE A 595 -29.01 -9.35 -1.79
C ILE A 595 -29.20 -7.84 -1.81
N LEU A 596 -28.14 -7.12 -2.21
CA LEU A 596 -28.11 -5.67 -2.26
C LEU A 596 -28.57 -5.18 -3.64
N GLY A 597 -29.50 -4.23 -3.69
CA GLY A 597 -29.78 -3.44 -4.87
C GLY A 597 -28.52 -2.65 -5.31
N LEU A 598 -28.49 -2.16 -6.54
CA LEU A 598 -27.31 -1.48 -7.10
C LEU A 598 -26.88 -0.25 -6.27
N ASN A 599 -27.83 0.47 -5.68
CA ASN A 599 -27.59 1.63 -4.81
C ASN A 599 -27.39 1.29 -3.34
N GLU A 600 -27.47 0.02 -2.95
CA GLU A 600 -27.41 -0.37 -1.55
C GLU A 600 -26.00 -0.75 -1.12
N LEU A 601 -25.69 -0.39 0.14
CA LEU A 601 -24.45 -0.71 0.84
C LEU A 601 -24.79 -1.55 2.09
N ALA A 602 -23.95 -2.50 2.40
CA ALA A 602 -23.97 -3.19 3.69
C ALA A 602 -22.87 -2.62 4.59
N VAL A 603 -23.25 -1.64 5.41
CA VAL A 603 -22.36 -0.97 6.36
C VAL A 603 -23.07 -0.92 7.70
N PHE A 604 -22.34 -1.18 8.78
CA PHE A 604 -22.91 -1.28 10.12
C PHE A 604 -22.10 -0.49 11.13
N VAL A 605 -22.80 0.14 12.08
CA VAL A 605 -22.23 0.85 13.22
C VAL A 605 -22.57 0.10 14.49
N ARG A 606 -21.63 -0.01 15.42
CA ARG A 606 -21.94 -0.57 16.74
C ARG A 606 -23.01 0.27 17.43
N LYS A 607 -24.05 -0.35 17.95
CA LYS A 607 -25.14 0.36 18.62
C LYS A 607 -24.62 1.24 19.76
N GLY A 608 -24.97 2.52 19.69
CA GLY A 608 -24.53 3.53 20.65
C GLY A 608 -23.26 4.30 20.26
N GLU A 609 -22.56 3.89 19.19
CA GLU A 609 -21.52 4.72 18.59
C GLU A 609 -22.11 5.68 17.56
N GLN A 610 -21.39 6.76 17.31
CA GLN A 610 -21.84 7.84 16.43
C GLN A 610 -20.86 8.07 15.28
N VAL A 611 -21.39 8.43 14.13
CA VAL A 611 -20.60 8.79 12.94
C VAL A 611 -20.83 10.26 12.59
N VAL A 612 -19.75 11.05 12.53
CA VAL A 612 -19.82 12.45 12.11
C VAL A 612 -19.95 12.54 10.60
N LEU A 613 -20.99 13.22 10.13
CA LEU A 613 -21.23 13.47 8.72
C LEU A 613 -21.10 14.96 8.40
N GLY A 614 -20.41 15.29 7.33
CA GLY A 614 -20.35 16.62 6.74
C GLY A 614 -21.54 16.94 5.85
N PRO A 615 -21.59 18.16 5.29
CA PRO A 615 -22.57 18.56 4.28
C PRO A 615 -22.30 17.85 2.93
N GLU A 616 -23.26 17.94 2.02
CA GLU A 616 -23.05 17.59 0.62
C GLU A 616 -22.28 18.72 -0.06
N VAL A 617 -21.07 18.42 -0.53
CA VAL A 617 -20.19 19.35 -1.25
C VAL A 617 -19.60 18.68 -2.48
N GLU A 618 -19.13 19.46 -3.44
CA GLU A 618 -18.52 18.98 -4.68
C GLU A 618 -16.99 18.88 -4.60
N HIS A 619 -16.37 19.63 -3.67
CA HIS A 619 -14.93 19.58 -3.42
C HIS A 619 -14.61 20.11 -2.00
N THR A 620 -13.43 19.81 -1.51
CA THR A 620 -13.02 20.10 -0.12
C THR A 620 -12.74 21.58 0.18
N GLU A 621 -12.66 22.43 -0.84
CA GLU A 621 -12.55 23.90 -0.68
C GLU A 621 -13.89 24.56 -0.31
N MET A 622 -15.02 23.86 -0.46
CA MET A 622 -16.32 24.33 -0.01
C MET A 622 -16.42 24.30 1.53
N ASP A 623 -17.37 25.05 2.08
CA ASP A 623 -17.60 25.07 3.53
C ASP A 623 -18.11 23.71 4.04
N MET A 624 -17.32 23.05 4.86
CA MET A 624 -17.61 21.76 5.47
C MET A 624 -17.91 21.86 6.98
N SER A 625 -18.12 23.07 7.50
CA SER A 625 -18.33 23.30 8.94
C SER A 625 -19.66 22.76 9.48
N ALA A 626 -20.67 22.62 8.61
CA ALA A 626 -21.99 22.10 8.98
C ALA A 626 -21.95 20.58 9.11
N THR A 627 -21.68 20.07 10.31
CA THR A 627 -21.65 18.64 10.60
C THR A 627 -22.92 18.16 11.30
N THR A 628 -23.28 16.90 11.06
CA THR A 628 -24.37 16.20 11.75
C THR A 628 -23.85 14.90 12.35
N MET A 629 -24.47 14.47 13.45
CA MET A 629 -24.15 13.17 14.07
C MET A 629 -25.17 12.15 13.56
N TRP A 630 -24.71 11.10 12.95
CA TRP A 630 -25.51 9.91 12.72
C TRP A 630 -25.53 9.09 14.00
N PRO A 631 -26.73 8.78 14.55
CA PRO A 631 -26.87 8.18 15.88
C PRO A 631 -26.45 6.72 15.95
#